data_efae16a5fa339516619ccf7cbe16bddb
#
_entry.id   efae16a5fa339516619ccf7cbe16bddb
#
_cell.length_a   1.000
_cell.length_b   1.000
_cell.length_c   1.000
_cell.angle_alpha   90.00
_cell.angle_beta   90.00
_cell.angle_gamma   90.00
#
_symmetry.space_group_name_H-M   'P 1'
#
loop_
_entity.id
_entity.type
_entity.pdbx_description
1 polymer ?
#
loop_
_entity_poly.entity_id
_entity_poly.type
_entity_poly.pdbx_seq_one_letter_code
_entity_poly.pdbx_strand_id
1 'polypeptide(L)'
;MAIATSGLTKRFRSGQVAVDSIGLAVPRGAVYGFLGPNGSGKTTTIRMLLGLVQPTSGSHQLLGVAMPAGLNAVLPRVGSLVEGPAFYSFLSGRANLARCDAADRTANPRTAAARIAEAMQRVGLPAAARKHYRAYSLGMKQRLAIAAGLLRPRELMILDEPTNGLDPQGTREVRGLIREIAAEGTTVFVSSHLLAEVEQICSHVGVMRTGRLVFQGTLEELRARGTSLILVRTAEPALASRVLTEFGLADVRAADGEVSAQLGGQAPEEICARLVHAGVPVAGLATPRSSLEDLFVELTGEGFNVSG
;
A
#
# COMPACT_ATOMS: atom_id res chain seq x y z
N MET A 1 -6.29 11.11 14.26
CA MET A 1 -6.13 10.49 12.97
C MET A 1 -5.57 11.49 11.96
N ALA A 2 -4.77 11.04 10.99
CA ALA A 2 -4.37 11.84 9.84
C ALA A 2 -5.45 11.84 8.75
N ILE A 3 -6.09 10.67 8.53
CA ILE A 3 -7.26 10.52 7.66
C ILE A 3 -8.33 9.79 8.47
N ALA A 4 -9.57 10.27 8.42
CA ALA A 4 -10.73 9.59 8.97
C ALA A 4 -11.90 9.72 7.98
N THR A 5 -12.60 8.61 7.68
CA THR A 5 -13.80 8.62 6.86
C THR A 5 -14.91 7.84 7.53
N SER A 6 -16.15 8.20 7.25
CA SER A 6 -17.33 7.49 7.75
C SER A 6 -18.36 7.37 6.63
N GLY A 7 -18.64 6.11 6.24
CA GLY A 7 -19.60 5.80 5.19
C GLY A 7 -19.29 6.46 3.83
N LEU A 8 -18.01 6.73 3.54
CA LEU A 8 -17.59 7.47 2.34
C LEU A 8 -17.95 6.67 1.10
N THR A 9 -18.78 7.24 0.24
CA THR A 9 -19.35 6.56 -0.93
C THR A 9 -19.22 7.41 -2.17
N LYS A 10 -18.88 6.77 -3.30
CA LYS A 10 -18.92 7.37 -4.64
C LYS A 10 -19.68 6.51 -5.61
N ARG A 11 -20.79 7.06 -6.10
CA ARG A 11 -21.55 6.56 -7.24
C ARG A 11 -21.42 7.54 -8.38
N PHE A 12 -21.01 7.08 -9.54
CA PHE A 12 -20.96 7.88 -10.76
C PHE A 12 -22.33 7.95 -11.44
N ARG A 13 -22.50 8.92 -12.35
CA ARG A 13 -23.76 9.08 -13.12
C ARG A 13 -24.12 7.86 -13.98
N SER A 14 -23.13 7.05 -14.36
CA SER A 14 -23.31 5.76 -15.03
C SER A 14 -24.01 4.69 -14.18
N GLY A 15 -24.23 4.96 -12.89
CA GLY A 15 -24.75 3.99 -11.91
C GLY A 15 -23.63 3.17 -11.22
N GLN A 16 -22.40 3.20 -11.72
CA GLN A 16 -21.27 2.49 -11.13
C GLN A 16 -20.95 3.01 -9.73
N VAL A 17 -20.87 2.10 -8.76
CA VAL A 17 -20.40 2.38 -7.41
C VAL A 17 -18.91 2.07 -7.35
N ALA A 18 -18.08 3.12 -7.36
CA ALA A 18 -16.63 2.97 -7.31
C ALA A 18 -16.11 2.85 -5.87
N VAL A 19 -16.82 3.43 -4.90
CA VAL A 19 -16.50 3.35 -3.47
C VAL A 19 -17.83 3.21 -2.73
N ASP A 20 -17.91 2.24 -1.82
CA ASP A 20 -19.13 1.88 -1.11
C ASP A 20 -18.91 1.87 0.40
N SER A 21 -19.37 2.92 1.06
CA SER A 21 -19.46 3.05 2.52
C SER A 21 -18.16 2.76 3.28
N ILE A 22 -17.00 3.27 2.83
CA ILE A 22 -15.73 3.00 3.48
C ILE A 22 -15.52 3.84 4.75
N GLY A 23 -14.96 3.19 5.79
CA GLY A 23 -14.55 3.80 7.05
C GLY A 23 -13.04 3.69 7.26
N LEU A 24 -12.26 4.64 6.75
CA LEU A 24 -10.81 4.69 6.94
C LEU A 24 -10.45 5.37 8.27
N ALA A 25 -9.42 4.81 8.94
CA ALA A 25 -8.83 5.38 10.14
C ALA A 25 -7.30 5.28 10.05
N VAL A 26 -6.66 6.33 9.54
CA VAL A 26 -5.20 6.38 9.36
C VAL A 26 -4.57 7.10 10.54
N PRO A 27 -3.71 6.42 11.35
CA PRO A 27 -3.02 7.05 12.47
C PRO A 27 -2.02 8.10 11.99
N ARG A 28 -1.75 9.13 12.83
CA ARG A 28 -0.65 10.07 12.58
C ARG A 28 0.71 9.38 12.73
N GLY A 29 1.67 9.75 11.91
CA GLY A 29 3.03 9.19 11.90
C GLY A 29 3.13 7.78 11.30
N ALA A 30 2.02 7.17 10.87
CA ALA A 30 2.04 5.87 10.22
C ALA A 30 2.45 5.96 8.75
N VAL A 31 3.10 4.92 8.26
CA VAL A 31 3.10 4.59 6.83
C VAL A 31 1.94 3.62 6.59
N TYR A 32 0.90 4.11 5.93
CA TYR A 32 -0.34 3.38 5.70
C TYR A 32 -0.43 2.92 4.25
N GLY A 33 -0.41 1.61 4.04
CA GLY A 33 -0.59 0.98 2.74
C GLY A 33 -2.08 0.81 2.40
N PHE A 34 -2.52 1.37 1.28
CA PHE A 34 -3.88 1.23 0.78
C PHE A 34 -3.89 0.28 -0.40
N LEU A 35 -4.16 -0.98 -0.12
CA LEU A 35 -4.01 -2.11 -1.02
C LEU A 35 -5.31 -2.47 -1.74
N GLY A 36 -5.19 -3.04 -2.92
CA GLY A 36 -6.32 -3.62 -3.65
C GLY A 36 -6.01 -3.79 -5.13
N PRO A 37 -6.73 -4.66 -5.84
CA PRO A 37 -6.58 -4.84 -7.28
C PRO A 37 -6.92 -3.56 -8.05
N ASN A 38 -6.58 -3.53 -9.33
CA ASN A 38 -6.97 -2.42 -10.20
C ASN A 38 -8.50 -2.35 -10.29
N GLY A 39 -9.04 -1.12 -10.26
CA GLY A 39 -10.50 -0.92 -10.23
C GLY A 39 -11.17 -1.10 -8.86
N SER A 40 -10.45 -1.45 -7.79
CA SER A 40 -11.03 -1.61 -6.46
C SER A 40 -11.49 -0.31 -5.79
N GLY A 41 -11.22 0.87 -6.39
CA GLY A 41 -11.66 2.17 -5.87
C GLY A 41 -10.57 3.01 -5.18
N LYS A 42 -9.30 2.58 -5.16
CA LYS A 42 -8.18 3.27 -4.48
C LYS A 42 -8.02 4.72 -4.95
N THR A 43 -7.78 4.93 -6.24
CA THR A 43 -7.60 6.29 -6.82
C THR A 43 -8.84 7.15 -6.63
N THR A 44 -10.06 6.59 -6.76
CA THR A 44 -11.31 7.32 -6.50
C THR A 44 -11.40 7.77 -5.05
N THR A 45 -11.00 6.92 -4.11
CA THR A 45 -10.93 7.28 -2.68
C THR A 45 -9.94 8.42 -2.46
N ILE A 46 -8.73 8.31 -3.01
CA ILE A 46 -7.70 9.36 -2.91
C ILE A 46 -8.19 10.69 -3.47
N ARG A 47 -8.85 10.67 -4.64
CA ARG A 47 -9.44 11.89 -5.23
C ARG A 47 -10.52 12.51 -4.35
N MET A 48 -11.34 11.70 -3.67
CA MET A 48 -12.31 12.22 -2.70
C MET A 48 -11.63 12.84 -1.49
N LEU A 49 -10.62 12.18 -0.93
CA LEU A 49 -9.85 12.70 0.21
C LEU A 49 -9.26 14.08 -0.10
N LEU A 50 -8.72 14.27 -1.29
CA LEU A 50 -8.11 15.53 -1.74
C LEU A 50 -9.12 16.57 -2.26
N GLY A 51 -10.41 16.26 -2.26
CA GLY A 51 -11.45 17.16 -2.76
C GLY A 51 -11.50 17.31 -4.29
N LEU A 52 -10.77 16.46 -5.03
CA LEU A 52 -10.78 16.44 -6.51
C LEU A 52 -12.09 15.85 -7.07
N VAL A 53 -12.72 14.98 -6.30
CA VAL A 53 -14.03 14.37 -6.60
C VAL A 53 -14.90 14.48 -5.35
N GLN A 54 -16.13 14.96 -5.51
CA GLN A 54 -17.06 15.01 -4.39
C GLN A 54 -17.63 13.63 -4.09
N PRO A 55 -17.71 13.21 -2.82
CA PRO A 55 -18.43 12.01 -2.43
C PRO A 55 -19.92 12.15 -2.74
N THR A 56 -20.59 11.03 -2.96
CA THR A 56 -22.05 10.97 -3.11
C THR A 56 -22.72 11.00 -1.73
N SER A 57 -22.10 10.35 -0.73
CA SER A 57 -22.54 10.35 0.66
C SER A 57 -21.36 10.05 1.59
N GLY A 58 -21.60 10.16 2.90
CA GLY A 58 -20.59 9.99 3.92
C GLY A 58 -19.81 11.28 4.20
N SER A 59 -18.83 11.16 5.09
CA SER A 59 -17.98 12.28 5.50
C SER A 59 -16.52 11.87 5.59
N HIS A 60 -15.61 12.84 5.50
CA HIS A 60 -14.20 12.60 5.74
C HIS A 60 -13.50 13.80 6.36
N GLN A 61 -12.38 13.51 7.01
CA GLN A 61 -11.52 14.50 7.65
C GLN A 61 -10.07 14.23 7.25
N LEU A 62 -9.31 15.29 7.01
CA LEU A 62 -7.86 15.26 6.88
C LEU A 62 -7.23 16.07 8.01
N LEU A 63 -6.28 15.48 8.73
CA LEU A 63 -5.58 16.10 9.87
C LEU A 63 -6.53 16.66 10.95
N GLY A 64 -7.73 16.04 11.09
CA GLY A 64 -8.78 16.47 12.04
C GLY A 64 -9.69 17.57 11.51
N VAL A 65 -9.51 18.01 10.28
CA VAL A 65 -10.33 19.07 9.66
C VAL A 65 -11.36 18.45 8.71
N ALA A 66 -12.63 18.82 8.88
CA ALA A 66 -13.73 18.32 8.04
C ALA A 66 -13.63 18.82 6.60
N MET A 67 -13.80 17.89 5.66
CA MET A 67 -13.76 18.14 4.23
C MET A 67 -15.17 18.08 3.62
N PRO A 68 -15.48 18.86 2.57
CA PRO A 68 -14.58 19.77 1.83
C PRO A 68 -14.47 21.17 2.44
N ALA A 69 -15.22 21.50 3.51
CA ALA A 69 -15.27 22.85 4.05
C ALA A 69 -13.87 23.39 4.49
N GLY A 70 -13.01 22.50 5.00
CA GLY A 70 -11.66 22.85 5.45
C GLY A 70 -10.56 22.75 4.40
N LEU A 71 -10.90 22.60 3.11
CA LEU A 71 -9.95 22.34 2.04
C LEU A 71 -8.76 23.34 2.02
N ASN A 72 -9.04 24.62 2.07
CA ASN A 72 -8.03 25.68 2.02
C ASN A 72 -7.08 25.69 3.23
N ALA A 73 -7.54 25.24 4.39
CA ALA A 73 -6.74 25.14 5.60
C ALA A 73 -5.87 23.88 5.61
N VAL A 74 -6.34 22.80 5.01
CA VAL A 74 -5.69 21.49 5.08
C VAL A 74 -4.69 21.27 3.94
N LEU A 75 -5.01 21.64 2.70
CA LEU A 75 -4.17 21.35 1.54
C LEU A 75 -2.72 21.86 1.65
N PRO A 76 -2.44 23.04 2.25
CA PRO A 76 -1.05 23.47 2.48
C PRO A 76 -0.23 22.54 3.38
N ARG A 77 -0.90 21.68 4.17
CA ARG A 77 -0.28 20.71 5.10
C ARG A 77 -0.18 19.31 4.49
N VAL A 78 -0.72 19.13 3.27
CA VAL A 78 -0.76 17.84 2.55
C VAL A 78 0.10 17.92 1.30
N GLY A 79 1.00 16.97 1.11
CA GLY A 79 1.65 16.70 -0.17
C GLY A 79 0.93 15.58 -0.89
N SER A 80 0.85 15.64 -2.21
CA SER A 80 0.17 14.58 -2.96
C SER A 80 0.82 14.28 -4.30
N LEU A 81 0.76 13.01 -4.70
CA LEU A 81 1.02 12.50 -6.04
C LEU A 81 -0.18 11.65 -6.44
N VAL A 82 -0.95 12.09 -7.42
CA VAL A 82 -2.16 11.42 -7.91
C VAL A 82 -2.06 11.24 -9.42
N GLU A 83 -2.33 10.03 -9.92
CA GLU A 83 -2.31 9.67 -11.36
C GLU A 83 -0.98 9.90 -12.08
N GLY A 84 0.09 9.98 -11.32
CA GLY A 84 1.42 10.19 -11.85
C GLY A 84 1.82 11.65 -12.01
N PRO A 85 3.09 11.87 -12.39
CA PRO A 85 3.68 13.19 -12.41
C PRO A 85 3.25 13.99 -13.64
N ALA A 86 2.48 15.07 -13.42
CA ALA A 86 1.99 15.96 -14.46
C ALA A 86 2.74 17.31 -14.46
N PHE A 87 3.87 17.35 -15.15
CA PHE A 87 4.71 18.53 -15.28
C PHE A 87 4.83 18.99 -16.75
N TYR A 88 5.26 20.22 -16.94
CA TYR A 88 5.50 20.76 -18.29
C TYR A 88 6.75 20.12 -18.89
N SER A 89 6.59 19.40 -19.99
CA SER A 89 7.62 18.60 -20.64
C SER A 89 8.81 19.43 -21.15
N PHE A 90 8.57 20.69 -21.53
CA PHE A 90 9.56 21.63 -22.05
C PHE A 90 10.28 22.44 -20.98
N LEU A 91 9.84 22.38 -19.71
CA LEU A 91 10.54 23.03 -18.60
C LEU A 91 11.56 22.08 -17.97
N SER A 92 12.56 22.64 -17.32
CA SER A 92 13.48 21.86 -16.50
C SER A 92 12.80 21.37 -15.21
N GLY A 93 13.39 20.37 -14.53
CA GLY A 93 12.87 19.91 -13.23
C GLY A 93 12.77 21.04 -12.22
N ARG A 94 13.82 21.86 -12.12
CA ARG A 94 13.84 23.06 -11.25
C ARG A 94 12.73 24.06 -11.61
N ALA A 95 12.52 24.32 -12.90
CA ALA A 95 11.50 25.28 -13.34
C ALA A 95 10.08 24.76 -13.05
N ASN A 96 9.85 23.45 -13.18
CA ASN A 96 8.59 22.84 -12.78
C ASN A 96 8.33 22.99 -11.28
N LEU A 97 9.33 22.70 -10.43
CA LEU A 97 9.20 22.90 -8.97
C LEU A 97 8.96 24.38 -8.62
N ALA A 98 9.62 25.32 -9.32
CA ALA A 98 9.38 26.75 -9.11
C ALA A 98 7.92 27.16 -9.40
N ARG A 99 7.29 26.54 -10.39
CA ARG A 99 5.86 26.76 -10.66
C ARG A 99 4.98 26.18 -9.55
N CYS A 100 5.31 24.99 -9.07
CA CYS A 100 4.58 24.39 -7.93
C CYS A 100 4.72 25.26 -6.67
N ASP A 101 5.92 25.74 -6.37
CA ASP A 101 6.16 26.62 -5.23
C ASP A 101 5.39 27.94 -5.34
N ALA A 102 5.39 28.56 -6.52
CA ALA A 102 4.65 29.80 -6.78
C ALA A 102 3.14 29.64 -6.73
N ALA A 103 2.61 28.44 -6.97
CA ALA A 103 1.18 28.14 -6.85
C ALA A 103 0.72 28.01 -5.38
N ASP A 104 1.63 27.78 -4.45
CA ASP A 104 1.31 27.71 -3.03
C ASP A 104 1.23 29.13 -2.42
N ARG A 105 0.00 29.57 -2.12
CA ARG A 105 -0.29 30.90 -1.54
C ARG A 105 0.47 31.19 -0.24
N THR A 106 0.93 30.16 0.46
CA THR A 106 1.63 30.26 1.72
C THR A 106 3.16 30.29 1.54
N ALA A 107 3.66 30.15 0.29
CA ALA A 107 5.08 30.16 -0.02
C ALA A 107 5.71 31.56 0.12
N ASN A 108 6.88 31.64 0.77
CA ASN A 108 7.68 32.86 0.77
C ASN A 108 8.56 32.88 -0.51
N PRO A 109 8.34 33.81 -1.45
CA PRO A 109 9.12 33.86 -2.69
C PRO A 109 10.63 34.04 -2.48
N ARG A 110 11.04 34.72 -1.38
CA ARG A 110 12.45 35.00 -1.08
C ARG A 110 13.25 33.74 -0.78
N THR A 111 12.61 32.68 -0.29
CA THR A 111 13.26 31.40 0.06
C THR A 111 12.97 30.30 -0.96
N ALA A 112 12.26 30.58 -2.05
CA ALA A 112 11.88 29.62 -3.08
C ALA A 112 13.07 28.85 -3.67
N ALA A 113 14.16 29.58 -4.00
CA ALA A 113 15.35 28.97 -4.60
C ALA A 113 16.02 27.94 -3.67
N ALA A 114 16.08 28.22 -2.37
CA ALA A 114 16.64 27.32 -1.37
C ALA A 114 15.77 26.08 -1.19
N ARG A 115 14.43 26.24 -1.03
CA ARG A 115 13.48 25.12 -0.91
C ARG A 115 13.52 24.19 -2.11
N ILE A 116 13.59 24.76 -3.33
CA ILE A 116 13.67 23.96 -4.55
C ILE A 116 14.97 23.18 -4.61
N ALA A 117 16.09 23.79 -4.24
CA ALA A 117 17.39 23.12 -4.21
C ALA A 117 17.37 21.96 -3.18
N GLU A 118 16.85 22.21 -2.00
CA GLU A 118 16.69 21.20 -0.94
C GLU A 118 15.79 20.05 -1.39
N ALA A 119 14.60 20.34 -1.95
CA ALA A 119 13.70 19.32 -2.46
C ALA A 119 14.34 18.46 -3.55
N MET A 120 15.10 19.08 -4.48
CA MET A 120 15.86 18.34 -5.50
C MET A 120 16.94 17.45 -4.89
N GLN A 121 17.64 17.93 -3.86
CA GLN A 121 18.66 17.17 -3.13
C GLN A 121 18.05 15.95 -2.45
N ARG A 122 16.96 16.13 -1.74
CA ARG A 122 16.24 15.05 -1.01
C ARG A 122 15.83 13.91 -1.92
N VAL A 123 15.43 14.20 -3.14
CA VAL A 123 15.01 13.16 -4.11
C VAL A 123 16.15 12.66 -5.01
N GLY A 124 17.40 13.06 -4.75
CA GLY A 124 18.58 12.64 -5.53
C GLY A 124 18.61 13.16 -6.97
N LEU A 125 18.02 14.33 -7.23
CA LEU A 125 17.96 14.92 -8.58
C LEU A 125 18.74 16.26 -8.75
N PRO A 126 19.72 16.64 -7.90
CA PRO A 126 20.38 17.94 -8.03
C PRO A 126 21.14 18.09 -9.35
N ALA A 127 21.83 17.04 -9.83
CA ALA A 127 22.55 17.03 -11.11
C ALA A 127 21.60 17.15 -12.33
N ALA A 128 20.35 16.70 -12.20
CA ALA A 128 19.35 16.76 -13.26
C ALA A 128 18.46 18.02 -13.19
N ALA A 129 18.66 18.90 -12.22
CA ALA A 129 17.79 20.04 -11.96
C ALA A 129 17.54 20.95 -13.18
N ARG A 130 18.54 21.11 -14.05
CA ARG A 130 18.48 21.92 -15.27
C ARG A 130 18.04 21.14 -16.52
N LYS A 131 18.00 19.80 -16.45
CA LYS A 131 17.58 18.94 -17.57
C LYS A 131 16.08 19.11 -17.82
N HIS A 132 15.66 19.15 -19.08
CA HIS A 132 14.25 19.21 -19.44
C HIS A 132 13.49 17.97 -18.94
N TYR A 133 12.28 18.17 -18.41
CA TYR A 133 11.45 17.10 -17.87
C TYR A 133 11.15 15.97 -18.87
N ARG A 134 10.99 16.30 -20.17
CA ARG A 134 10.82 15.28 -21.23
C ARG A 134 11.95 14.27 -21.30
N ALA A 135 13.16 14.64 -20.84
CA ALA A 135 14.33 13.78 -20.85
C ALA A 135 14.58 13.06 -19.53
N TYR A 136 13.63 13.14 -18.57
CA TYR A 136 13.65 12.38 -17.33
C TYR A 136 13.17 10.94 -17.58
N SER A 137 13.80 9.97 -16.91
CA SER A 137 13.25 8.61 -16.80
C SER A 137 11.95 8.62 -15.97
N LEU A 138 11.18 7.55 -16.03
CA LEU A 138 9.96 7.46 -15.23
C LEU A 138 10.26 7.62 -13.73
N GLY A 139 11.28 6.94 -13.20
CA GLY A 139 11.70 7.08 -11.81
C GLY A 139 12.15 8.49 -11.44
N MET A 140 12.84 9.21 -12.33
CA MET A 140 13.15 10.63 -12.11
C MET A 140 11.88 11.49 -12.08
N LYS A 141 10.89 11.18 -12.92
CA LYS A 141 9.60 11.88 -12.95
C LYS A 141 8.82 11.68 -11.65
N GLN A 142 8.75 10.44 -11.16
CA GLN A 142 8.11 10.12 -9.88
C GLN A 142 8.79 10.83 -8.71
N ARG A 143 10.11 10.78 -8.64
CA ARG A 143 10.87 11.49 -7.60
C ARG A 143 10.68 13.00 -7.66
N LEU A 144 10.64 13.60 -8.86
CA LEU A 144 10.32 15.02 -8.99
C LEU A 144 8.92 15.37 -8.47
N ALA A 145 7.93 14.49 -8.69
CA ALA A 145 6.58 14.70 -8.17
C ALA A 145 6.52 14.62 -6.63
N ILE A 146 7.27 13.69 -6.05
CA ILE A 146 7.44 13.64 -4.59
C ILE A 146 8.14 14.91 -4.10
N ALA A 147 9.19 15.40 -4.81
CA ALA A 147 9.86 16.66 -4.49
C ALA A 147 8.91 17.85 -4.47
N ALA A 148 7.94 17.92 -5.38
CA ALA A 148 6.92 18.96 -5.37
C ALA A 148 6.06 18.92 -4.08
N GLY A 149 5.74 17.74 -3.59
CA GLY A 149 5.10 17.55 -2.29
C GLY A 149 5.97 18.03 -1.12
N LEU A 150 7.29 17.88 -1.24
CA LEU A 150 8.28 18.20 -0.19
C LEU A 150 8.81 19.65 -0.22
N LEU A 151 8.33 20.50 -1.12
CA LEU A 151 8.72 21.92 -1.15
C LEU A 151 8.48 22.64 0.18
N ARG A 152 7.66 22.07 1.04
CA ARG A 152 7.34 22.57 2.38
C ARG A 152 7.18 21.39 3.35
N PRO A 153 7.34 21.63 4.67
CA PRO A 153 6.98 20.64 5.66
C PRO A 153 5.52 20.20 5.50
N ARG A 154 5.28 18.90 5.42
CA ARG A 154 3.95 18.32 5.32
C ARG A 154 3.67 17.42 6.51
N GLU A 155 2.44 17.42 6.98
CA GLU A 155 1.98 16.50 8.03
C GLU A 155 1.45 15.20 7.45
N LEU A 156 1.03 15.23 6.18
CA LEU A 156 0.49 14.10 5.44
C LEU A 156 0.98 14.10 4.01
N MET A 157 1.48 12.96 3.54
CA MET A 157 1.79 12.70 2.14
C MET A 157 0.82 11.63 1.62
N ILE A 158 0.13 11.91 0.51
CA ILE A 158 -0.77 10.96 -0.18
C ILE A 158 -0.16 10.62 -1.54
N LEU A 159 0.21 9.35 -1.73
CA LEU A 159 0.94 8.87 -2.91
C LEU A 159 0.11 7.77 -3.60
N ASP A 160 -0.38 8.05 -4.80
CA ASP A 160 -1.13 7.08 -5.59
C ASP A 160 -0.20 6.32 -6.53
N GLU A 161 0.00 5.02 -6.26
CA GLU A 161 0.85 4.09 -7.03
C GLU A 161 2.24 4.67 -7.36
N PRO A 162 3.03 5.16 -6.37
CA PRO A 162 4.26 5.92 -6.62
C PRO A 162 5.39 5.10 -7.26
N THR A 163 5.31 3.79 -7.22
CA THR A 163 6.31 2.85 -7.74
C THR A 163 5.87 2.18 -9.05
N ASN A 164 4.65 2.44 -9.50
CA ASN A 164 4.09 1.78 -10.69
C ASN A 164 4.94 2.06 -11.95
N GLY A 165 5.31 0.97 -12.65
CA GLY A 165 6.09 1.03 -13.87
C GLY A 165 7.57 1.35 -13.69
N LEU A 166 8.07 1.38 -12.45
CA LEU A 166 9.49 1.58 -12.17
C LEU A 166 10.26 0.25 -12.27
N ASP A 167 11.53 0.38 -12.64
CA ASP A 167 12.48 -0.71 -12.52
C ASP A 167 12.78 -1.01 -11.03
N PRO A 168 13.43 -2.16 -10.71
CA PRO A 168 13.71 -2.52 -9.33
C PRO A 168 14.58 -1.50 -8.57
N GLN A 169 15.44 -0.76 -9.27
CA GLN A 169 16.26 0.28 -8.65
C GLN A 169 15.42 1.51 -8.31
N GLY A 170 14.60 2.01 -9.25
CA GLY A 170 13.70 3.13 -9.03
C GLY A 170 12.69 2.87 -7.91
N THR A 171 12.17 1.63 -7.86
CA THR A 171 11.29 1.18 -6.77
C THR A 171 11.99 1.25 -5.41
N ARG A 172 13.25 0.78 -5.31
CA ARG A 172 14.04 0.88 -4.06
C ARG A 172 14.29 2.33 -3.65
N GLU A 173 14.61 3.20 -4.61
CA GLU A 173 14.85 4.62 -4.35
C GLU A 173 13.60 5.33 -3.83
N VAL A 174 12.44 5.11 -4.45
CA VAL A 174 11.15 5.69 -4.01
C VAL A 174 10.75 5.16 -2.62
N ARG A 175 10.94 3.86 -2.35
CA ARG A 175 10.68 3.29 -1.03
C ARG A 175 11.60 3.85 0.05
N GLY A 176 12.88 4.03 -0.25
CA GLY A 176 13.83 4.70 0.64
C GLY A 176 13.36 6.10 1.03
N LEU A 177 12.95 6.88 0.02
CA LEU A 177 12.43 8.23 0.23
C LEU A 177 11.15 8.26 1.08
N ILE A 178 10.22 7.31 0.87
CA ILE A 178 9.01 7.19 1.71
C ILE A 178 9.38 6.94 3.17
N ARG A 179 10.35 6.05 3.43
CA ARG A 179 10.83 5.78 4.80
C ARG A 179 11.46 7.01 5.45
N GLU A 180 12.28 7.76 4.71
CA GLU A 180 12.91 9.00 5.19
C GLU A 180 11.85 10.04 5.56
N ILE A 181 10.86 10.26 4.70
CA ILE A 181 9.73 11.17 4.96
C ILE A 181 8.96 10.76 6.22
N ALA A 182 8.72 9.48 6.38
CA ALA A 182 8.00 8.96 7.56
C ALA A 182 8.84 9.07 8.85
N ALA A 183 10.14 8.84 8.77
CA ALA A 183 11.06 8.99 9.90
C ALA A 183 11.14 10.44 10.42
N GLU A 184 10.85 11.42 9.58
CA GLU A 184 10.72 12.83 9.96
C GLU A 184 9.38 13.16 10.66
N GLY A 185 8.50 12.16 10.86
CA GLY A 185 7.20 12.31 11.52
C GLY A 185 6.03 12.61 10.58
N THR A 186 6.26 12.69 9.27
CA THR A 186 5.17 12.85 8.29
C THR A 186 4.37 11.56 8.17
N THR A 187 3.06 11.63 8.24
CA THR A 187 2.17 10.50 7.91
C THR A 187 2.22 10.25 6.41
N VAL A 188 2.41 9.01 5.99
CA VAL A 188 2.40 8.65 4.56
C VAL A 188 1.25 7.69 4.27
N PHE A 189 0.38 8.07 3.36
CA PHE A 189 -0.68 7.22 2.81
C PHE A 189 -0.29 6.85 1.38
N VAL A 190 -0.02 5.58 1.14
CA VAL A 190 0.46 5.09 -0.15
C VAL A 190 -0.49 4.02 -0.69
N SER A 191 -1.04 4.23 -1.89
CA SER A 191 -1.74 3.16 -2.59
C SER A 191 -0.76 2.27 -3.34
N SER A 192 -1.03 0.98 -3.35
CA SER A 192 -0.31 0.01 -4.18
C SER A 192 -1.22 -1.17 -4.52
N HIS A 193 -0.95 -1.81 -5.64
CA HIS A 193 -1.48 -3.13 -5.97
C HIS A 193 -0.46 -4.23 -5.64
N LEU A 194 0.77 -3.89 -5.22
CA LEU A 194 1.85 -4.82 -4.92
C LEU A 194 2.05 -4.96 -3.41
N LEU A 195 1.68 -6.12 -2.88
CA LEU A 195 1.80 -6.41 -1.45
C LEU A 195 3.24 -6.38 -0.97
N ALA A 196 4.17 -6.96 -1.73
CA ALA A 196 5.59 -7.00 -1.39
C ALA A 196 6.21 -5.60 -1.15
N GLU A 197 5.66 -4.56 -1.77
CA GLU A 197 6.09 -3.18 -1.52
C GLU A 197 5.58 -2.68 -0.17
N VAL A 198 4.31 -2.95 0.12
CA VAL A 198 3.65 -2.53 1.36
C VAL A 198 4.27 -3.21 2.57
N GLU A 199 4.60 -4.50 2.48
CA GLU A 199 5.30 -5.25 3.52
C GLU A 199 6.62 -4.61 3.96
N GLN A 200 7.31 -3.97 3.02
CA GLN A 200 8.62 -3.41 3.29
C GLN A 200 8.59 -2.02 3.93
N ILE A 201 7.52 -1.26 3.75
CA ILE A 201 7.51 0.14 4.18
C ILE A 201 6.37 0.50 5.13
N CYS A 202 5.25 -0.26 5.11
CA CYS A 202 4.05 0.13 5.84
C CYS A 202 4.02 -0.46 7.24
N SER A 203 3.49 0.29 8.18
CA SER A 203 3.14 -0.17 9.53
C SER A 203 1.67 -0.60 9.63
N HIS A 204 0.82 0.03 8.83
CA HIS A 204 -0.63 -0.21 8.79
C HIS A 204 -1.08 -0.44 7.37
N VAL A 205 -2.17 -1.17 7.21
CA VAL A 205 -2.75 -1.47 5.90
C VAL A 205 -4.27 -1.38 5.91
N GLY A 206 -4.83 -0.98 4.77
CA GLY A 206 -6.23 -1.12 4.44
C GLY A 206 -6.36 -1.86 3.12
N VAL A 207 -7.17 -2.91 3.09
CA VAL A 207 -7.38 -3.73 1.88
C VAL A 207 -8.73 -3.42 1.26
N MET A 208 -8.71 -3.03 0.00
CA MET A 208 -9.89 -2.72 -0.81
C MET A 208 -10.26 -3.87 -1.74
N ARG A 209 -11.56 -4.16 -1.80
CA ARG A 209 -12.15 -5.06 -2.79
C ARG A 209 -13.45 -4.47 -3.32
N THR A 210 -13.60 -4.35 -4.63
CA THR A 210 -14.85 -3.89 -5.30
C THR A 210 -15.53 -2.71 -4.61
N GLY A 211 -14.75 -1.66 -4.31
CA GLY A 211 -15.24 -0.43 -3.68
C GLY A 211 -15.37 -0.47 -2.17
N ARG A 212 -15.13 -1.60 -1.51
CA ARG A 212 -15.27 -1.77 -0.05
C ARG A 212 -13.93 -1.99 0.63
N LEU A 213 -13.83 -1.52 1.87
CA LEU A 213 -12.70 -1.81 2.74
C LEU A 213 -12.98 -3.14 3.45
N VAL A 214 -12.23 -4.20 3.11
CA VAL A 214 -12.41 -5.55 3.65
C VAL A 214 -11.51 -5.85 4.84
N PHE A 215 -10.44 -5.09 4.99
CA PHE A 215 -9.55 -5.14 6.15
C PHE A 215 -8.95 -3.76 6.43
N GLN A 216 -8.71 -3.47 7.70
CA GLN A 216 -7.92 -2.34 8.16
C GLN A 216 -7.29 -2.69 9.50
N GLY A 217 -5.98 -2.43 9.64
CA GLY A 217 -5.23 -2.70 10.85
C GLY A 217 -3.72 -2.59 10.64
N THR A 218 -2.95 -3.09 11.59
CA THR A 218 -1.50 -3.21 11.43
C THR A 218 -1.14 -4.38 10.50
N LEU A 219 0.08 -4.38 9.97
CA LEU A 219 0.59 -5.53 9.21
C LEU A 219 0.67 -6.79 10.08
N GLU A 220 0.94 -6.64 11.38
CA GLU A 220 0.97 -7.76 12.32
C GLU A 220 -0.43 -8.37 12.51
N GLU A 221 -1.46 -7.53 12.65
CA GLU A 221 -2.86 -7.98 12.73
C GLU A 221 -3.30 -8.68 11.44
N LEU A 222 -2.85 -8.19 10.28
CA LEU A 222 -3.10 -8.87 9.01
C LEU A 222 -2.42 -10.24 8.98
N ARG A 223 -1.13 -10.32 9.37
CA ARG A 223 -0.40 -11.59 9.45
C ARG A 223 -1.01 -12.56 10.46
N ALA A 224 -1.54 -12.05 11.56
CA ALA A 224 -2.19 -12.88 12.58
C ALA A 224 -3.50 -13.53 12.10
N ARG A 225 -4.12 -13.02 11.03
CA ARG A 225 -5.29 -13.65 10.39
C ARG A 225 -4.94 -14.84 9.53
N GLY A 226 -3.65 -15.00 9.17
CA GLY A 226 -3.19 -16.12 8.37
C GLY A 226 -3.34 -17.44 9.10
N THR A 227 -3.86 -18.41 8.40
CA THR A 227 -3.89 -19.79 8.87
C THR A 227 -2.47 -20.33 8.93
N SER A 228 -2.07 -20.84 10.08
CA SER A 228 -0.86 -21.62 10.19
C SER A 228 -1.07 -22.94 9.46
N LEU A 229 -0.23 -23.24 8.49
CA LEU A 229 -0.25 -24.49 7.76
C LEU A 229 0.81 -25.42 8.36
N ILE A 230 0.58 -26.73 8.23
CA ILE A 230 1.61 -27.73 8.36
C ILE A 230 1.90 -28.33 7.00
N LEU A 231 3.19 -28.43 6.64
CA LEU A 231 3.66 -29.11 5.43
C LEU A 231 4.45 -30.33 5.85
N VAL A 232 4.08 -31.48 5.36
CA VAL A 232 4.71 -32.76 5.64
C VAL A 232 5.24 -33.34 4.33
N ARG A 233 6.56 -33.49 4.23
CA ARG A 233 7.21 -34.13 3.11
C ARG A 233 7.39 -35.62 3.41
N THR A 234 6.85 -36.50 2.55
CA THR A 234 6.82 -37.93 2.78
C THR A 234 6.76 -38.72 1.49
N ALA A 235 7.29 -39.94 1.52
CA ALA A 235 7.11 -40.90 0.42
C ALA A 235 5.71 -41.53 0.40
N GLU A 236 4.93 -41.38 1.46
CA GLU A 236 3.60 -41.97 1.67
C GLU A 236 2.52 -40.88 1.89
N PRO A 237 2.24 -40.00 0.86
CA PRO A 237 1.34 -38.88 1.05
C PRO A 237 -0.12 -39.31 1.33
N ALA A 238 -0.57 -40.44 0.81
CA ALA A 238 -1.90 -40.97 1.05
C ALA A 238 -2.10 -41.40 2.52
N LEU A 239 -1.08 -42.03 3.12
CA LEU A 239 -1.09 -42.40 4.54
C LEU A 239 -1.03 -41.15 5.42
N ALA A 240 -0.14 -40.20 5.11
CA ALA A 240 -0.05 -38.95 5.86
C ALA A 240 -1.36 -38.16 5.84
N SER A 241 -2.01 -38.05 4.68
CA SER A 241 -3.29 -37.35 4.54
C SER A 241 -4.37 -37.96 5.43
N ARG A 242 -4.44 -39.29 5.46
CA ARG A 242 -5.41 -40.03 6.31
C ARG A 242 -5.15 -39.73 7.79
N VAL A 243 -3.90 -39.85 8.24
CA VAL A 243 -3.50 -39.58 9.63
C VAL A 243 -3.81 -38.15 10.04
N LEU A 244 -3.51 -37.15 9.19
CA LEU A 244 -3.82 -35.75 9.47
C LEU A 244 -5.32 -35.49 9.54
N THR A 245 -6.10 -36.11 8.67
CA THR A 245 -7.58 -36.02 8.68
C THR A 245 -8.16 -36.67 9.93
N GLU A 246 -7.70 -37.89 10.33
CA GLU A 246 -8.09 -38.56 11.55
C GLU A 246 -7.72 -37.80 12.82
N PHE A 247 -6.63 -37.03 12.75
CA PHE A 247 -6.22 -36.12 13.84
C PHE A 247 -7.09 -34.84 13.92
N GLY A 248 -8.01 -34.63 12.94
CA GLY A 248 -8.94 -33.51 12.92
C GLY A 248 -8.39 -32.22 12.30
N LEU A 249 -7.31 -32.31 11.52
CA LEU A 249 -6.84 -31.15 10.76
C LEU A 249 -7.74 -30.89 9.56
N ALA A 250 -7.99 -29.60 9.29
CA ALA A 250 -8.79 -29.15 8.16
C ALA A 250 -7.92 -28.92 6.90
N ASP A 251 -8.57 -28.89 5.74
CA ASP A 251 -7.96 -28.58 4.42
C ASP A 251 -6.75 -29.46 4.08
N VAL A 252 -6.81 -30.77 4.38
CA VAL A 252 -5.75 -31.70 4.05
C VAL A 252 -5.66 -31.88 2.54
N ARG A 253 -4.51 -31.55 1.95
CA ARG A 253 -4.22 -31.64 0.51
C ARG A 253 -2.89 -32.34 0.30
N ALA A 254 -2.84 -33.23 -0.67
CA ALA A 254 -1.62 -33.91 -1.07
C ALA A 254 -1.25 -33.54 -2.51
N ALA A 255 -0.01 -33.12 -2.73
CA ALA A 255 0.55 -32.85 -4.06
C ALA A 255 2.08 -33.10 -4.02
N ASP A 256 2.60 -33.70 -5.09
CA ASP A 256 4.05 -33.82 -5.35
C ASP A 256 4.93 -34.32 -4.17
N GLY A 257 4.42 -35.30 -3.39
CA GLY A 257 5.14 -35.85 -2.26
C GLY A 257 5.09 -34.96 -0.99
N GLU A 258 4.31 -33.91 -1.00
CA GLU A 258 3.99 -33.08 0.18
C GLU A 258 2.50 -33.21 0.53
N VAL A 259 2.23 -33.16 1.85
CA VAL A 259 0.88 -33.06 2.38
C VAL A 259 0.79 -31.77 3.19
N SER A 260 -0.17 -30.93 2.85
CA SER A 260 -0.49 -29.70 3.59
C SER A 260 -1.80 -29.84 4.35
N ALA A 261 -1.89 -29.22 5.52
CA ALA A 261 -3.13 -29.09 6.28
C ALA A 261 -3.14 -27.81 7.10
N GLN A 262 -4.32 -27.35 7.53
CA GLN A 262 -4.41 -26.24 8.49
C GLN A 262 -4.07 -26.74 9.89
N LEU A 263 -3.13 -26.04 10.56
CA LEU A 263 -2.62 -26.43 11.89
C LEU A 263 -3.70 -26.33 12.98
N GLY A 264 -4.69 -25.46 12.84
CA GLY A 264 -5.85 -25.35 13.75
C GLY A 264 -5.51 -25.09 15.23
N GLY A 265 -4.31 -24.57 15.51
CA GLY A 265 -3.84 -24.32 16.87
C GLY A 265 -3.23 -25.56 17.55
N GLN A 266 -3.08 -26.67 16.84
CA GLN A 266 -2.45 -27.89 17.36
C GLN A 266 -0.93 -27.76 17.38
N ALA A 267 -0.27 -28.43 18.33
CA ALA A 267 1.17 -28.41 18.43
C ALA A 267 1.83 -29.23 17.30
N PRO A 268 2.74 -28.65 16.50
CA PRO A 268 3.41 -29.38 15.42
C PRO A 268 4.15 -30.63 15.88
N GLU A 269 4.65 -30.62 17.11
CA GLU A 269 5.35 -31.74 17.73
C GLU A 269 4.42 -32.96 17.92
N GLU A 270 3.17 -32.72 18.32
CA GLU A 270 2.16 -33.78 18.50
C GLU A 270 1.74 -34.37 17.15
N ILE A 271 1.61 -33.53 16.13
CA ILE A 271 1.31 -33.98 14.77
C ILE A 271 2.46 -34.82 14.23
N CYS A 272 3.70 -34.38 14.42
CA CYS A 272 4.89 -35.13 14.02
C CYS A 272 4.94 -36.53 14.71
N ALA A 273 4.73 -36.55 16.02
CA ALA A 273 4.70 -37.79 16.78
C ALA A 273 3.63 -38.78 16.28
N ARG A 274 2.43 -38.28 15.99
CA ARG A 274 1.33 -39.07 15.43
C ARG A 274 1.66 -39.66 14.06
N LEU A 275 2.22 -38.86 13.16
CA LEU A 275 2.64 -39.33 11.84
C LEU A 275 3.67 -40.46 11.95
N VAL A 276 4.68 -40.28 12.78
CA VAL A 276 5.73 -41.31 13.01
C VAL A 276 5.17 -42.57 13.64
N HIS A 277 4.31 -42.47 14.67
CA HIS A 277 3.66 -43.64 15.28
C HIS A 277 2.72 -44.37 14.31
N ALA A 278 2.12 -43.68 13.36
CA ALA A 278 1.30 -44.28 12.30
C ALA A 278 2.13 -44.91 11.17
N GLY A 279 3.46 -44.87 11.25
CA GLY A 279 4.36 -45.44 10.26
C GLY A 279 4.60 -44.56 9.03
N VAL A 280 4.24 -43.28 9.10
CA VAL A 280 4.51 -42.32 8.00
C VAL A 280 6.02 -41.97 7.99
N PRO A 281 6.75 -42.19 6.87
CA PRO A 281 8.16 -41.79 6.77
C PRO A 281 8.22 -40.26 6.58
N VAL A 282 8.41 -39.50 7.66
CA VAL A 282 8.50 -38.04 7.64
C VAL A 282 9.90 -37.62 7.19
N ALA A 283 10.03 -37.18 5.94
CA ALA A 283 11.27 -36.63 5.39
C ALA A 283 11.49 -35.15 5.73
N GLY A 284 10.42 -34.46 6.10
CA GLY A 284 10.47 -33.06 6.53
C GLY A 284 9.11 -32.63 7.06
N LEU A 285 9.14 -31.73 8.05
CA LEU A 285 7.95 -31.08 8.59
C LEU A 285 8.27 -29.59 8.74
N ALA A 286 7.39 -28.75 8.23
CA ALA A 286 7.47 -27.30 8.35
C ALA A 286 6.10 -26.72 8.71
N THR A 287 6.12 -25.62 9.43
CA THR A 287 4.90 -24.87 9.80
C THR A 287 4.95 -23.45 9.23
N PRO A 288 4.81 -23.31 7.90
CA PRO A 288 4.73 -21.99 7.33
C PRO A 288 3.43 -21.31 7.77
N ARG A 289 3.50 -20.03 8.00
CA ARG A 289 2.29 -19.19 8.04
C ARG A 289 1.89 -18.90 6.60
N SER A 290 0.58 -18.81 6.36
CA SER A 290 0.07 -18.30 5.08
C SER A 290 0.83 -17.03 4.71
N SER A 291 1.29 -16.95 3.49
CA SER A 291 1.92 -15.73 3.01
C SER A 291 0.90 -14.59 3.06
N LEU A 292 1.36 -13.35 3.17
CA LEU A 292 0.43 -12.22 3.05
C LEU A 292 -0.24 -12.18 1.66
N GLU A 293 0.39 -12.79 0.65
CA GLU A 293 -0.21 -12.96 -0.69
C GLU A 293 -1.42 -13.88 -0.65
N ASP A 294 -1.31 -15.02 0.05
CA ASP A 294 -2.45 -15.95 0.22
C ASP A 294 -3.61 -15.27 0.95
N LEU A 295 -3.30 -14.52 2.01
CA LEU A 295 -4.30 -13.74 2.75
C LEU A 295 -4.94 -12.66 1.90
N PHE A 296 -4.17 -12.01 1.06
CA PHE A 296 -4.71 -11.00 0.16
C PHE A 296 -5.64 -11.63 -0.88
N VAL A 297 -5.27 -12.79 -1.44
CA VAL A 297 -6.12 -13.56 -2.36
C VAL A 297 -7.40 -13.99 -1.66
N GLU A 298 -7.34 -14.46 -0.42
CA GLU A 298 -8.51 -14.83 0.37
C GLU A 298 -9.45 -13.64 0.60
N LEU A 299 -8.90 -12.48 0.99
CA LEU A 299 -9.66 -11.26 1.24
C LEU A 299 -10.23 -10.62 -0.02
N THR A 300 -9.52 -10.69 -1.14
CA THR A 300 -9.92 -10.02 -2.37
C THR A 300 -10.62 -10.95 -3.37
N GLY A 301 -10.46 -12.26 -3.23
CA GLY A 301 -10.95 -13.26 -4.18
C GLY A 301 -10.22 -13.26 -5.54
N GLU A 302 -9.20 -12.44 -5.68
CA GLU A 302 -8.42 -12.27 -6.91
C GLU A 302 -6.93 -12.17 -6.55
N GLY A 303 -6.08 -12.94 -7.24
CA GLY A 303 -4.63 -12.75 -7.16
C GLY A 303 -4.21 -11.41 -7.79
N PHE A 304 -3.02 -10.92 -7.45
CA PHE A 304 -2.46 -9.67 -7.98
C PHE A 304 -2.27 -9.66 -9.52
N ASN A 305 -2.34 -10.82 -10.16
CA ASN A 305 -2.10 -11.01 -11.59
C ASN A 305 -3.41 -11.25 -12.39
N VAL A 306 -4.31 -10.29 -12.38
CA VAL A 306 -5.33 -10.25 -13.44
C VAL A 306 -4.83 -9.25 -14.50
N SER A 307 -4.05 -9.77 -15.44
CA SER A 307 -3.80 -9.09 -16.72
C SER A 307 -5.12 -9.10 -17.48
N GLY A 308 -5.76 -7.94 -17.58
CA GLY A 308 -6.82 -7.68 -18.51
C GLY A 308 -6.29 -6.81 -19.65
#